data_50e3d3cf6797f68badfd2ff507a26dee
#
_entry.id   50e3d3cf6797f68badfd2ff507a26dee
#
_cell.length_a   1.000
_cell.length_b   1.000
_cell.length_c   1.000
_cell.angle_alpha   90.00
_cell.angle_beta   90.00
_cell.angle_gamma   90.00
#
_symmetry.space_group_name_H-M   'P 1'
#
loop_
_entity.id
_entity.type
_entity.pdbx_description
1 polymer ?
#
loop_
_entity_poly.entity_id
_entity_poly.type
_entity_poly.pdbx_seq_one_letter_code
_entity_poly.pdbx_strand_id
1 'polypeptide(L)'
;MCGIAGFLGFPVPAAEVPPLLTRMAGTLAHRGPDDQGIWVNEQSGVGLAHRRLSIQDLSPLGAQPMRSASSRYVIVYNGEVYNFPALRAELTTRGHSFRGGSDTEVMLAAFEEWGLEGAVPRFIGMFAFAVWDQQARCLWLCRDRLGVKPLYVGHVGNHLVFGSELKAIRAIPGFDREVDRDALALFMRHDYVPGPWSIYTSVQKLPPGVLARYTSRLNGVNSV
;
A
#
# COMPACT_ATOMS: atom_id res chain seq x y z
N MET A 1 -2.22 13.25 -5.88
CA MET A 1 -2.36 12.09 -4.94
C MET A 1 -1.42 11.00 -5.39
N CYS A 2 -0.65 10.41 -4.47
CA CYS A 2 0.24 9.30 -4.82
C CYS A 2 -0.51 8.06 -5.32
N GLY A 3 0.22 7.13 -5.93
CA GLY A 3 -0.28 5.83 -6.34
C GLY A 3 0.59 4.71 -5.76
N ILE A 4 -0.02 3.67 -5.21
CA ILE A 4 0.66 2.49 -4.71
C ILE A 4 0.17 1.24 -5.42
N ALA A 5 1.06 0.28 -5.62
CA ALA A 5 0.73 -1.04 -6.16
C ALA A 5 1.76 -2.07 -5.72
N GLY A 6 1.40 -3.35 -5.79
CA GLY A 6 2.33 -4.42 -5.46
C GLY A 6 1.66 -5.78 -5.36
N PHE A 7 2.46 -6.75 -4.90
CA PHE A 7 2.03 -8.14 -4.75
C PHE A 7 2.82 -8.90 -3.69
N LEU A 8 2.26 -10.02 -3.25
CA LEU A 8 2.89 -10.98 -2.35
C LEU A 8 2.76 -12.41 -2.91
N GLY A 9 3.87 -13.14 -2.96
CA GLY A 9 3.92 -14.53 -3.40
C GLY A 9 3.92 -14.70 -4.92
N PHE A 10 4.14 -13.66 -5.71
CA PHE A 10 4.07 -13.74 -7.18
C PHE A 10 5.29 -14.49 -7.77
N PRO A 11 5.09 -15.65 -8.42
CA PRO A 11 6.19 -16.48 -8.91
C PRO A 11 6.58 -16.05 -10.34
N VAL A 12 7.16 -14.86 -10.46
CA VAL A 12 7.80 -14.44 -11.72
C VAL A 12 9.30 -14.59 -11.60
N PRO A 13 10.01 -14.90 -12.70
CA PRO A 13 11.45 -14.85 -12.72
C PRO A 13 11.97 -13.51 -12.24
N ALA A 14 13.05 -13.51 -11.47
CA ALA A 14 13.62 -12.29 -10.88
C ALA A 14 13.81 -11.15 -11.88
N ALA A 15 14.22 -11.46 -13.10
CA ALA A 15 14.40 -10.49 -14.17
C ALA A 15 13.09 -9.81 -14.65
N GLU A 16 11.95 -10.44 -14.44
CA GLU A 16 10.65 -9.92 -14.87
C GLU A 16 9.95 -9.07 -13.80
N VAL A 17 10.37 -9.17 -12.54
CA VAL A 17 9.74 -8.45 -11.43
C VAL A 17 9.88 -6.93 -11.57
N PRO A 18 11.05 -6.33 -11.78
CA PRO A 18 11.17 -4.89 -11.92
C PRO A 18 10.39 -4.31 -13.12
N PRO A 19 10.41 -4.92 -14.33
CA PRO A 19 9.57 -4.48 -15.45
C PRO A 19 8.07 -4.55 -15.13
N LEU A 20 7.62 -5.58 -14.41
CA LEU A 20 6.22 -5.71 -14.00
C LEU A 20 5.80 -4.58 -13.06
N LEU A 21 6.59 -4.33 -12.00
CA LEU A 21 6.32 -3.23 -11.05
C LEU A 21 6.35 -1.87 -11.73
N THR A 22 7.30 -1.66 -12.64
CA THR A 22 7.38 -0.42 -13.45
C THR A 22 6.12 -0.23 -14.29
N ARG A 23 5.62 -1.30 -14.92
CA ARG A 23 4.37 -1.25 -15.70
C ARG A 23 3.17 -0.97 -14.81
N MET A 24 3.06 -1.63 -13.63
CA MET A 24 2.00 -1.36 -12.66
C MET A 24 2.01 0.10 -12.21
N ALA A 25 3.18 0.62 -11.80
CA ALA A 25 3.35 2.03 -11.42
C ALA A 25 3.04 2.97 -12.59
N GLY A 26 3.46 2.64 -13.80
CA GLY A 26 3.20 3.45 -15.00
C GLY A 26 1.71 3.72 -15.24
N THR A 27 0.83 2.77 -14.90
CA THR A 27 -0.63 2.98 -14.99
C THR A 27 -1.13 4.05 -14.02
N LEU A 28 -0.38 4.36 -12.96
CA LEU A 28 -0.72 5.31 -11.91
C LEU A 28 -0.03 6.68 -12.11
N ALA A 29 0.63 6.94 -13.24
CA ALA A 29 1.41 8.16 -13.49
C ALA A 29 0.61 9.46 -13.30
N HIS A 30 -0.69 9.45 -13.66
CA HIS A 30 -1.59 10.61 -13.47
C HIS A 30 -1.83 10.95 -11.98
N ARG A 31 -1.61 10.00 -11.05
CA ARG A 31 -1.73 10.24 -9.60
C ARG A 31 -0.47 10.86 -9.01
N GLY A 32 0.69 10.42 -9.49
CA GLY A 32 1.99 10.86 -9.00
C GLY A 32 2.96 11.04 -10.15
N PRO A 33 3.00 12.23 -10.75
CA PRO A 33 3.85 12.51 -11.91
C PRO A 33 5.31 12.74 -11.56
N ASP A 34 5.61 13.12 -10.30
CA ASP A 34 6.89 13.72 -9.92
C ASP A 34 8.02 12.68 -9.79
N ASP A 35 7.71 11.49 -9.28
CA ASP A 35 8.72 10.44 -9.05
C ASP A 35 8.11 9.04 -9.11
N GLN A 36 8.97 8.03 -9.30
CA GLN A 36 8.61 6.62 -9.31
C GLN A 36 9.66 5.79 -8.59
N GLY A 37 9.23 4.90 -7.71
CA GLY A 37 10.10 3.94 -7.06
C GLY A 37 9.53 2.53 -7.06
N ILE A 38 10.42 1.55 -7.04
CA ILE A 38 10.10 0.13 -6.88
C ILE A 38 11.02 -0.50 -5.84
N TRP A 39 10.52 -1.52 -5.16
CA TRP A 39 11.32 -2.35 -4.26
C TRP A 39 10.89 -3.81 -4.38
N VAL A 40 11.87 -4.71 -4.31
CA VAL A 40 11.69 -6.15 -4.51
C VAL A 40 12.38 -6.91 -3.40
N ASN A 41 11.70 -7.93 -2.87
CA ASN A 41 12.30 -9.01 -2.09
C ASN A 41 12.01 -10.33 -2.80
N GLU A 42 12.99 -10.84 -3.54
CA GLU A 42 12.83 -12.05 -4.36
C GLU A 42 12.58 -13.30 -3.51
N GLN A 43 13.25 -13.40 -2.35
CA GLN A 43 13.13 -14.57 -1.45
C GLN A 43 11.72 -14.72 -0.89
N SER A 44 11.01 -13.62 -0.72
CA SER A 44 9.64 -13.59 -0.18
C SER A 44 8.59 -13.40 -1.28
N GLY A 45 9.00 -13.18 -2.53
CA GLY A 45 8.10 -12.91 -3.65
C GLY A 45 7.33 -11.60 -3.50
N VAL A 46 7.91 -10.58 -2.84
CA VAL A 46 7.24 -9.29 -2.59
C VAL A 46 7.74 -8.24 -3.55
N GLY A 47 6.80 -7.54 -4.16
CA GLY A 47 7.07 -6.37 -4.96
C GLY A 47 6.21 -5.18 -4.54
N LEU A 48 6.84 -4.02 -4.33
CA LEU A 48 6.18 -2.77 -3.98
C LEU A 48 6.52 -1.70 -5.02
N ALA A 49 5.54 -0.93 -5.44
CA ALA A 49 5.68 0.15 -6.41
C ALA A 49 4.95 1.41 -5.95
N HIS A 50 5.55 2.56 -6.20
CA HIS A 50 5.05 3.86 -5.81
C HIS A 50 5.13 4.86 -6.95
N ARG A 51 4.10 5.73 -7.06
CA ARG A 51 4.11 6.96 -7.86
C ARG A 51 3.90 8.13 -6.93
N ARG A 52 4.82 9.10 -6.97
CA ARG A 52 4.88 10.21 -6.04
C ARG A 52 4.25 11.48 -6.63
N LEU A 53 3.40 12.11 -5.83
CA LEU A 53 3.10 13.53 -5.91
C LEU A 53 3.75 14.18 -4.69
N SER A 54 4.75 15.00 -4.90
CA SER A 54 5.53 15.66 -3.84
C SER A 54 4.76 16.84 -3.26
N ILE A 55 4.36 16.75 -1.99
CA ILE A 55 3.56 17.79 -1.30
C ILE A 55 4.26 18.28 -0.04
N GLN A 56 4.53 17.39 0.94
CA GLN A 56 5.09 17.79 2.24
C GLN A 56 6.62 17.89 2.21
N ASP A 57 7.29 16.91 1.63
CA ASP A 57 8.74 16.90 1.48
C ASP A 57 9.07 16.86 0.00
N LEU A 58 9.65 17.92 -0.52
CA LEU A 58 10.04 18.04 -1.93
C LEU A 58 11.43 17.44 -2.21
N SER A 59 12.14 17.06 -1.15
CA SER A 59 13.48 16.50 -1.26
C SER A 59 13.45 15.02 -1.65
N PRO A 60 14.58 14.43 -2.08
CA PRO A 60 14.71 13.01 -2.30
C PRO A 60 14.48 12.14 -1.05
N LEU A 61 14.54 12.73 0.17
CA LEU A 61 14.30 12.00 1.42
C LEU A 61 12.85 11.53 1.58
N GLY A 62 11.90 12.15 0.85
CA GLY A 62 10.51 11.70 0.78
C GLY A 62 10.24 10.62 -0.26
N ALA A 63 11.26 10.08 -0.95
CA ALA A 63 11.10 9.04 -1.97
C ALA A 63 10.58 7.72 -1.37
N GLN A 64 9.76 7.02 -2.14
CA GLN A 64 9.19 5.72 -1.75
C GLN A 64 9.36 4.70 -2.88
N PRO A 65 9.45 3.39 -2.57
CA PRO A 65 9.30 2.74 -1.26
C PRO A 65 10.36 3.18 -0.25
N MET A 66 9.92 3.51 0.98
CA MET A 66 10.79 4.00 2.06
C MET A 66 11.08 2.90 3.06
N ARG A 67 12.32 2.84 3.55
CA ARG A 67 12.73 1.89 4.60
C ARG A 67 12.77 2.59 5.96
N SER A 68 12.39 1.85 7.01
CA SER A 68 12.58 2.30 8.38
C SER A 68 14.07 2.35 8.77
N ALA A 69 14.40 3.03 9.86
CA ALA A 69 15.78 3.21 10.33
C ALA A 69 16.50 1.87 10.57
N SER A 70 15.81 0.88 11.15
CA SER A 70 16.31 -0.49 11.32
C SER A 70 16.30 -1.33 10.03
N SER A 71 15.71 -0.82 8.96
CA SER A 71 15.39 -1.54 7.74
C SER A 71 14.39 -2.70 7.90
N ARG A 72 13.72 -2.82 9.06
CA ARG A 72 12.70 -3.85 9.28
C ARG A 72 11.49 -3.65 8.40
N TYR A 73 11.02 -2.41 8.26
CA TYR A 73 9.82 -2.09 7.51
C TYR A 73 10.15 -1.41 6.18
N VAL A 74 9.39 -1.77 5.15
CA VAL A 74 9.41 -1.09 3.85
C VAL A 74 7.98 -0.69 3.51
N ILE A 75 7.75 0.61 3.30
CA ILE A 75 6.41 1.17 3.06
C ILE A 75 6.26 1.76 1.67
N VAL A 76 5.07 1.58 1.09
CA VAL A 76 4.49 2.44 0.05
C VAL A 76 3.20 3.03 0.56
N TYR A 77 3.03 4.34 0.41
CA TYR A 77 2.02 5.10 1.09
C TYR A 77 1.41 6.17 0.18
N ASN A 78 0.09 6.29 0.23
CA ASN A 78 -0.68 7.33 -0.42
C ASN A 78 -1.59 7.99 0.61
N GLY A 79 -1.25 9.18 1.07
CA GLY A 79 -2.06 9.83 2.09
C GLY A 79 -1.38 11.02 2.74
N GLU A 80 -1.93 11.35 3.90
CA GLU A 80 -1.41 12.37 4.80
C GLU A 80 -1.85 12.04 6.25
N VAL A 81 -0.88 11.92 7.16
CA VAL A 81 -1.10 11.81 8.60
C VAL A 81 -1.01 13.19 9.22
N TYR A 82 -2.15 13.81 9.50
CA TYR A 82 -2.24 15.23 9.89
C TYR A 82 -1.56 15.52 11.23
N ASN A 83 -1.58 14.56 12.17
CA ASN A 83 -0.98 14.73 13.49
C ASN A 83 0.49 14.26 13.55
N PHE A 84 1.16 14.07 12.40
CA PHE A 84 2.56 13.64 12.38
C PHE A 84 3.52 14.57 13.15
N PRO A 85 3.31 15.91 13.24
CA PRO A 85 4.22 16.75 14.02
C PRO A 85 4.21 16.41 15.52
N ALA A 86 3.02 16.10 16.08
CA ALA A 86 2.90 15.70 17.47
C ALA A 86 3.51 14.30 17.72
N LEU A 87 3.27 13.35 16.80
CA LEU A 87 3.88 12.02 16.85
C LEU A 87 5.41 12.10 16.73
N ARG A 88 5.92 12.97 15.85
CA ARG A 88 7.35 13.21 15.69
C ARG A 88 7.99 13.71 17.00
N ALA A 89 7.34 14.68 17.66
CA ALA A 89 7.82 15.19 18.94
C ALA A 89 7.87 14.09 20.01
N GLU A 90 6.80 13.28 20.14
CA GLU A 90 6.76 12.15 21.06
C GLU A 90 7.87 11.12 20.75
N LEU A 91 8.01 10.72 19.49
CA LEU A 91 9.02 9.75 19.07
C LEU A 91 10.45 10.27 19.27
N THR A 92 10.68 11.58 19.10
CA THR A 92 11.98 12.20 19.39
C THR A 92 12.34 12.06 20.89
N THR A 93 11.38 12.23 21.79
CA THR A 93 11.62 12.03 23.24
C THR A 93 11.93 10.56 23.60
N ARG A 94 11.54 9.62 22.72
CA ARG A 94 11.82 8.18 22.85
C ARG A 94 13.12 7.75 22.15
N GLY A 95 13.87 8.71 21.58
CA GLY A 95 15.18 8.45 20.99
C GLY A 95 15.18 8.25 19.47
N HIS A 96 14.03 8.39 18.80
CA HIS A 96 13.99 8.33 17.33
C HIS A 96 14.55 9.62 16.72
N SER A 97 15.30 9.48 15.63
CA SER A 97 15.86 10.58 14.84
C SER A 97 15.26 10.58 13.43
N PHE A 98 15.15 11.77 12.86
CA PHE A 98 14.52 11.97 11.55
C PHE A 98 15.46 12.73 10.62
N ARG A 99 15.51 12.34 9.35
CA ARG A 99 16.37 12.95 8.31
C ARG A 99 15.60 13.92 7.43
N GLY A 100 14.33 13.59 7.16
CA GLY A 100 13.44 14.36 6.28
C GLY A 100 12.30 15.02 7.04
N GLY A 101 11.41 15.66 6.28
CA GLY A 101 10.21 16.35 6.75
C GLY A 101 8.92 15.55 6.55
N SER A 102 8.99 14.31 6.03
CA SER A 102 7.80 13.56 5.64
C SER A 102 7.10 12.90 6.83
N ASP A 103 5.77 12.81 6.74
CA ASP A 103 4.96 12.01 7.64
C ASP A 103 5.24 10.50 7.49
N THR A 104 5.67 10.06 6.31
CA THR A 104 6.05 8.67 6.04
C THR A 104 7.19 8.19 6.95
N GLU A 105 8.20 9.03 7.18
CA GLU A 105 9.31 8.70 8.09
C GLU A 105 8.83 8.59 9.53
N VAL A 106 7.89 9.45 9.94
CA VAL A 106 7.25 9.39 11.26
C VAL A 106 6.42 8.12 11.44
N MET A 107 5.68 7.71 10.41
CA MET A 107 4.94 6.45 10.42
C MET A 107 5.88 5.26 10.62
N LEU A 108 6.99 5.21 9.90
CA LEU A 108 7.97 4.13 10.03
C LEU A 108 8.60 4.07 11.43
N ALA A 109 8.93 5.21 12.03
CA ALA A 109 9.40 5.28 13.40
C ALA A 109 8.33 4.82 14.40
N ALA A 110 7.07 5.19 14.17
CA ALA A 110 5.94 4.74 14.97
C ALA A 110 5.76 3.20 14.90
N PHE A 111 5.97 2.59 13.72
CA PHE A 111 5.94 1.13 13.59
C PHE A 111 7.09 0.44 14.33
N GLU A 112 8.26 1.04 14.37
CA GLU A 112 9.39 0.52 15.16
C GLU A 112 9.13 0.60 16.65
N GLU A 113 8.52 1.69 17.12
CA GLU A 113 8.25 1.92 18.54
C GLU A 113 7.08 1.08 19.07
N TRP A 114 5.95 1.04 18.33
CA TRP A 114 4.69 0.49 18.84
C TRP A 114 4.17 -0.73 18.07
N GLY A 115 4.85 -1.15 17.00
CA GLY A 115 4.31 -2.09 16.02
C GLY A 115 3.18 -1.46 15.19
N LEU A 116 2.73 -2.14 14.13
CA LEU A 116 1.67 -1.61 13.26
C LEU A 116 0.33 -1.50 14.02
N GLU A 117 -0.04 -2.51 14.79
CA GLU A 117 -1.30 -2.56 15.53
C GLU A 117 -1.40 -1.47 16.61
N GLY A 118 -0.27 -1.11 17.25
CA GLY A 118 -0.20 -0.04 18.23
C GLY A 118 -0.07 1.36 17.60
N ALA A 119 0.56 1.47 16.44
CA ALA A 119 0.80 2.74 15.77
C ALA A 119 -0.42 3.25 14.99
N VAL A 120 -1.09 2.38 14.19
CA VAL A 120 -2.18 2.78 13.29
C VAL A 120 -3.34 3.47 14.01
N PRO A 121 -3.81 3.03 15.20
CA PRO A 121 -4.86 3.75 15.94
C PRO A 121 -4.49 5.18 16.33
N ARG A 122 -3.20 5.52 16.41
CA ARG A 122 -2.69 6.86 16.76
C ARG A 122 -2.69 7.84 15.59
N PHE A 123 -2.81 7.35 14.36
CA PHE A 123 -2.79 8.19 13.16
C PHE A 123 -4.13 8.89 12.96
N ILE A 124 -4.10 10.20 12.77
CA ILE A 124 -5.23 11.01 12.34
C ILE A 124 -4.92 11.51 10.93
N GLY A 125 -5.75 11.12 9.95
CA GLY A 125 -5.47 11.48 8.57
C GLY A 125 -6.27 10.67 7.56
N MET A 126 -5.91 10.83 6.31
CA MET A 126 -6.46 10.12 5.17
C MET A 126 -5.33 9.32 4.50
N PHE A 127 -5.41 8.00 4.51
CA PHE A 127 -4.30 7.18 4.03
C PHE A 127 -4.70 5.80 3.53
N ALA A 128 -3.89 5.31 2.60
CA ALA A 128 -3.77 3.90 2.28
C ALA A 128 -2.28 3.54 2.16
N PHE A 129 -1.88 2.42 2.72
CA PHE A 129 -0.49 1.98 2.64
C PHE A 129 -0.35 0.46 2.56
N ALA A 130 0.79 0.04 2.05
CA ALA A 130 1.29 -1.31 2.17
C ALA A 130 2.66 -1.28 2.87
N VAL A 131 2.83 -2.13 3.88
CA VAL A 131 4.09 -2.28 4.63
C VAL A 131 4.53 -3.73 4.60
N TRP A 132 5.75 -3.96 4.13
CA TRP A 132 6.40 -5.24 4.30
C TRP A 132 7.22 -5.26 5.59
N ASP A 133 6.90 -6.18 6.50
CA ASP A 133 7.72 -6.48 7.69
C ASP A 133 8.70 -7.60 7.33
N GLN A 134 9.99 -7.24 7.21
CA GLN A 134 11.05 -8.18 6.84
C GLN A 134 11.31 -9.23 7.92
N GLN A 135 11.11 -8.87 9.19
CA GLN A 135 11.32 -9.76 10.32
C GLN A 135 10.16 -10.76 10.47
N ALA A 136 8.92 -10.27 10.46
CA ALA A 136 7.73 -11.11 10.57
C ALA A 136 7.36 -11.80 9.25
N ARG A 137 8.00 -11.43 8.12
CA ARG A 137 7.74 -11.94 6.77
C ARG A 137 6.26 -11.87 6.39
N CYS A 138 5.66 -10.71 6.61
CA CYS A 138 4.26 -10.47 6.29
C CYS A 138 4.06 -9.09 5.65
N LEU A 139 3.03 -9.01 4.81
CA LEU A 139 2.58 -7.78 4.18
C LEU A 139 1.36 -7.26 4.94
N TRP A 140 1.42 -6.01 5.33
CA TRP A 140 0.30 -5.30 5.91
C TRP A 140 -0.31 -4.35 4.90
N LEU A 141 -1.63 -4.37 4.77
CA LEU A 141 -2.40 -3.41 3.99
C LEU A 141 -3.31 -2.64 4.94
N CYS A 142 -3.34 -1.32 4.80
CA CYS A 142 -4.17 -0.48 5.65
C CYS A 142 -4.92 0.56 4.82
N ARG A 143 -6.15 0.84 5.25
CA ARG A 143 -6.98 1.93 4.72
C ARG A 143 -7.53 2.76 5.85
N ASP A 144 -7.55 4.07 5.70
CA ASP A 144 -8.02 5.02 6.71
C ASP A 144 -9.47 4.78 7.14
N ARG A 145 -9.85 5.33 8.30
CA ARG A 145 -11.15 5.10 8.96
C ARG A 145 -12.37 5.42 8.08
N LEU A 146 -12.27 6.40 7.21
CA LEU A 146 -13.35 6.83 6.32
C LEU A 146 -13.21 6.26 4.89
N GLY A 147 -12.06 5.57 4.60
CA GLY A 147 -11.77 5.06 3.26
C GLY A 147 -11.56 6.15 2.22
N VAL A 148 -11.03 7.31 2.63
CA VAL A 148 -10.78 8.45 1.74
C VAL A 148 -9.77 8.08 0.65
N LYS A 149 -8.68 7.38 1.02
CA LYS A 149 -7.73 6.90 0.03
C LYS A 149 -8.15 5.53 -0.50
N PRO A 150 -8.12 5.34 -1.82
CA PRO A 150 -8.50 4.07 -2.43
C PRO A 150 -7.42 3.01 -2.20
N LEU A 151 -7.85 1.78 -1.93
CA LEU A 151 -7.02 0.59 -1.94
C LEU A 151 -7.85 -0.61 -2.36
N TYR A 152 -7.44 -1.23 -3.47
CA TYR A 152 -7.99 -2.47 -3.98
C TYR A 152 -7.06 -3.62 -3.61
N VAL A 153 -7.64 -4.76 -3.28
CA VAL A 153 -6.94 -6.00 -2.94
C VAL A 153 -7.64 -7.17 -3.60
N GLY A 154 -6.89 -8.14 -4.08
CA GLY A 154 -7.43 -9.32 -4.74
C GLY A 154 -6.37 -10.36 -5.01
N HIS A 155 -6.69 -11.31 -5.89
CA HIS A 155 -5.80 -12.40 -6.24
C HIS A 155 -5.65 -12.54 -7.74
N VAL A 156 -4.44 -12.90 -8.17
CA VAL A 156 -4.15 -13.40 -9.51
C VAL A 156 -3.58 -14.81 -9.33
N GLY A 157 -4.38 -15.82 -9.69
CA GLY A 157 -4.12 -17.19 -9.24
C GLY A 157 -4.08 -17.25 -7.71
N ASN A 158 -2.99 -17.76 -7.16
CA ASN A 158 -2.79 -17.87 -5.72
C ASN A 158 -2.02 -16.68 -5.10
N HIS A 159 -1.81 -15.61 -5.86
CA HIS A 159 -0.96 -14.49 -5.45
C HIS A 159 -1.81 -13.30 -5.02
N LEU A 160 -1.50 -12.74 -3.86
CA LEU A 160 -2.12 -11.50 -3.40
C LEU A 160 -1.60 -10.33 -4.23
N VAL A 161 -2.53 -9.49 -4.68
CA VAL A 161 -2.20 -8.27 -5.45
C VAL A 161 -2.97 -7.09 -4.87
N PHE A 162 -2.39 -5.91 -4.93
CA PHE A 162 -3.04 -4.69 -4.46
C PHE A 162 -2.69 -3.47 -5.32
N GLY A 163 -3.52 -2.44 -5.23
CA GLY A 163 -3.25 -1.17 -5.92
C GLY A 163 -4.25 -0.08 -5.57
N SER A 164 -3.83 1.16 -5.74
CA SER A 164 -4.70 2.34 -5.59
C SER A 164 -5.84 2.35 -6.61
N GLU A 165 -5.63 1.74 -7.77
CA GLU A 165 -6.62 1.65 -8.85
C GLU A 165 -6.55 0.29 -9.55
N LEU A 166 -7.68 -0.16 -10.05
CA LEU A 166 -7.82 -1.47 -10.72
C LEU A 166 -6.87 -1.65 -11.91
N LYS A 167 -6.54 -0.57 -12.64
CA LYS A 167 -5.65 -0.65 -13.81
C LYS A 167 -4.23 -1.08 -13.45
N ALA A 168 -3.76 -0.79 -12.22
CA ALA A 168 -2.47 -1.29 -11.76
C ALA A 168 -2.48 -2.81 -11.57
N ILE A 169 -3.58 -3.35 -11.03
CA ILE A 169 -3.78 -4.80 -10.87
C ILE A 169 -3.96 -5.47 -12.23
N ARG A 170 -4.72 -4.87 -13.14
CA ARG A 170 -4.93 -5.36 -14.52
C ARG A 170 -3.64 -5.47 -15.35
N ALA A 171 -2.59 -4.77 -14.97
CA ALA A 171 -1.29 -4.85 -15.65
C ALA A 171 -0.55 -6.17 -15.36
N ILE A 172 -1.00 -6.95 -14.38
CA ILE A 172 -0.40 -8.22 -14.00
C ILE A 172 -0.79 -9.31 -15.01
N PRO A 173 0.17 -10.10 -15.52
CA PRO A 173 -0.12 -11.22 -16.41
C PRO A 173 -1.06 -12.23 -15.73
N GLY A 174 -2.01 -12.77 -16.47
CA GLY A 174 -2.98 -13.74 -15.94
C GLY A 174 -4.08 -13.14 -15.08
N PHE A 175 -4.19 -11.80 -14.99
CA PHE A 175 -5.32 -11.17 -14.31
C PHE A 175 -6.65 -11.55 -14.99
N ASP A 176 -7.55 -12.13 -14.19
CA ASP A 176 -8.90 -12.43 -14.63
C ASP A 176 -9.75 -11.15 -14.74
N ARG A 177 -10.35 -10.95 -15.88
CA ARG A 177 -11.20 -9.78 -16.19
C ARG A 177 -12.68 -10.10 -16.10
N GLU A 178 -13.05 -11.19 -15.44
CA GLU A 178 -14.44 -11.54 -15.22
C GLU A 178 -15.16 -10.41 -14.48
N VAL A 179 -16.23 -9.90 -15.11
CA VAL A 179 -17.02 -8.81 -14.56
C VAL A 179 -18.02 -9.36 -13.56
N ASP A 180 -18.00 -8.82 -12.35
CA ASP A 180 -19.02 -9.06 -11.34
C ASP A 180 -20.33 -8.39 -11.76
N ARG A 181 -21.34 -9.21 -12.12
CA ARG A 181 -22.64 -8.72 -12.63
C ARG A 181 -23.45 -7.99 -11.55
N ASP A 182 -23.31 -8.37 -10.28
CA ASP A 182 -23.98 -7.70 -9.17
C ASP A 182 -23.35 -6.33 -8.92
N ALA A 183 -22.00 -6.25 -8.98
CA ALA A 183 -21.29 -4.97 -8.94
C ALA A 183 -21.64 -4.07 -10.13
N LEU A 184 -21.84 -4.63 -11.32
CA LEU A 184 -22.31 -3.89 -12.49
C LEU A 184 -23.74 -3.36 -12.28
N ALA A 185 -24.64 -4.17 -11.72
CA ALA A 185 -26.00 -3.72 -11.40
C ALA A 185 -26.00 -2.57 -10.37
N LEU A 186 -25.12 -2.66 -9.35
CA LEU A 186 -24.92 -1.57 -8.38
C LEU A 186 -24.39 -0.30 -9.06
N PHE A 187 -23.44 -0.44 -9.99
CA PHE A 187 -22.95 0.69 -10.78
C PHE A 187 -24.05 1.36 -11.58
N MET A 188 -24.88 0.59 -12.29
CA MET A 188 -26.01 1.11 -13.08
C MET A 188 -27.07 1.81 -12.22
N ARG A 189 -27.17 1.44 -10.94
CA ARG A 189 -28.12 2.05 -10.00
C ARG A 189 -27.58 3.32 -9.32
N HIS A 190 -26.28 3.36 -9.03
CA HIS A 190 -25.67 4.36 -8.13
C HIS A 190 -24.61 5.24 -8.80
N ASP A 191 -24.29 5.00 -10.09
CA ASP A 191 -23.21 5.65 -10.85
C ASP A 191 -21.80 5.40 -10.26
N TYR A 192 -21.67 4.48 -9.32
CA TYR A 192 -20.40 3.97 -8.80
C TYR A 192 -20.57 2.56 -8.24
N VAL A 193 -19.46 1.82 -8.12
CA VAL A 193 -19.47 0.52 -7.45
C VAL A 193 -19.22 0.76 -5.95
N PRO A 194 -20.21 0.51 -5.05
CA PRO A 194 -20.02 0.68 -3.62
C PRO A 194 -19.02 -0.32 -3.04
N GLY A 195 -18.44 -0.01 -1.87
CA GLY A 195 -17.62 -0.97 -1.14
C GLY A 195 -18.46 -2.12 -0.56
N PRO A 196 -17.88 -3.29 -0.37
CA PRO A 196 -16.49 -3.67 -0.65
C PRO A 196 -16.22 -4.08 -2.10
N TRP A 197 -17.22 -4.11 -2.97
CA TRP A 197 -17.13 -4.63 -4.34
C TRP A 197 -16.19 -3.81 -5.24
N SER A 198 -15.68 -4.47 -6.26
CA SER A 198 -15.13 -3.86 -7.46
C SER A 198 -15.86 -4.38 -8.68
N ILE A 199 -15.54 -3.86 -9.87
CA ILE A 199 -16.15 -4.36 -11.11
C ILE A 199 -15.66 -5.78 -11.49
N TYR A 200 -14.60 -6.29 -10.87
CA TYR A 200 -14.04 -7.61 -11.14
C TYR A 200 -14.28 -8.55 -9.96
N THR A 201 -14.63 -9.81 -10.25
CA THR A 201 -14.92 -10.85 -9.25
C THR A 201 -13.73 -11.18 -8.35
N SER A 202 -12.49 -11.11 -8.89
CA SER A 202 -11.24 -11.47 -8.20
C SER A 202 -10.65 -10.36 -7.33
N VAL A 203 -11.25 -9.14 -7.31
CA VAL A 203 -10.71 -7.96 -6.62
C VAL A 203 -11.81 -7.27 -5.84
N GLN A 204 -11.49 -6.75 -4.67
CA GLN A 204 -12.39 -5.92 -3.87
C GLN A 204 -11.69 -4.69 -3.31
N LYS A 205 -12.47 -3.73 -2.85
CA LYS A 205 -11.95 -2.59 -2.09
C LYS A 205 -11.63 -3.06 -0.68
N LEU A 206 -10.44 -2.73 -0.16
CA LEU A 206 -10.18 -2.91 1.27
C LEU A 206 -11.17 -2.02 2.05
N PRO A 207 -11.94 -2.57 3.01
CA PRO A 207 -12.90 -1.78 3.77
C PRO A 207 -12.24 -0.61 4.52
N PRO A 208 -12.97 0.48 4.79
CA PRO A 208 -12.50 1.56 5.64
C PRO A 208 -12.14 1.08 7.05
N GLY A 209 -11.09 1.66 7.65
CA GLY A 209 -10.66 1.36 9.01
C GLY A 209 -10.00 0.00 9.20
N VAL A 210 -9.62 -0.68 8.11
CA VAL A 210 -9.02 -2.01 8.17
C VAL A 210 -7.50 -1.93 8.11
N LEU A 211 -6.86 -2.69 9.00
CA LEU A 211 -5.46 -3.09 8.95
C LEU A 211 -5.43 -4.61 8.75
N ALA A 212 -5.06 -5.07 7.56
CA ALA A 212 -5.05 -6.49 7.19
C ALA A 212 -3.61 -7.02 7.09
N ARG A 213 -3.37 -8.21 7.63
CA ARG A 213 -2.07 -8.89 7.61
C ARG A 213 -2.12 -10.11 6.68
N TYR A 214 -1.14 -10.21 5.79
CA TYR A 214 -1.00 -11.30 4.83
C TYR A 214 0.37 -11.96 4.98
N THR A 215 0.40 -13.29 4.93
CA THR A 215 1.63 -14.08 4.92
C THR A 215 1.76 -14.83 3.60
N SER A 216 2.98 -15.21 3.22
CA SER A 216 3.25 -15.99 2.00
C SER A 216 2.63 -17.41 2.03
N ARG A 217 2.23 -17.88 3.19
CA ARG A 217 1.34 -19.04 3.30
C ARG A 217 -0.09 -18.51 3.24
N LEU A 218 -0.75 -18.73 2.12
CA LEU A 218 -2.15 -18.38 1.88
C LEU A 218 -3.06 -19.03 2.92
N ASN A 219 -3.20 -18.46 4.09
CA ASN A 219 -4.22 -18.84 5.06
C ASN A 219 -4.52 -17.65 5.98
N GLY A 220 -5.60 -16.98 5.67
CA GLY A 220 -6.33 -16.14 6.61
C GLY A 220 -5.98 -14.66 6.60
N VAL A 221 -6.97 -13.87 6.19
CA VAL A 221 -7.08 -12.45 6.52
C VAL A 221 -7.37 -12.38 8.02
N ASN A 222 -6.40 -11.96 8.82
CA ASN A 222 -6.67 -11.49 10.18
C ASN A 222 -6.95 -9.99 10.08
N SER A 223 -8.21 -9.59 10.04
CA SER A 223 -8.63 -8.22 10.31
C SER A 223 -8.45 -7.95 11.80
N VAL A 224 -7.74 -6.89 12.14
CA VAL A 224 -7.62 -6.36 13.50
C VAL A 224 -8.59 -5.20 13.69
#